data_4af081058491f4b7a9b02f05aec1b0f4
#
_entry.id   4af081058491f4b7a9b02f05aec1b0f4
#
_cell.length_a   1.000
_cell.length_b   1.000
_cell.length_c   1.000
_cell.angle_alpha   90.00
_cell.angle_beta   90.00
_cell.angle_gamma   90.00
#
_symmetry.space_group_name_H-M   'P 1'
#
loop_
_entity.id
_entity.type
_entity.pdbx_description
1 polymer ?
#
loop_
_entity_poly.entity_id
_entity_poly.type
_entity_poly.pdbx_seq_one_letter_code
_entity_poly.pdbx_strand_id
1 'polypeptide(L)'
;MRILGISAFYHDSAAALLEDGVIVAAAQEERFTRKKHDPSFPRNAIDYCLEEAGISMVDVDFVAFYDKPFLKFERLLETYLAYAPRGFRSFKTAIPVWMKEKLFQKDFLRKEFQKYDADFDWQNKLLFTEHH
;
A
#
# COMPACT_ATOMS: atom_id res chain seq x y z
N MET A 1 -14.12 -5.10 -14.79
CA MET A 1 -12.77 -4.73 -14.24
C MET A 1 -12.80 -4.91 -12.73
N ARG A 2 -11.80 -5.62 -12.21
CA ARG A 2 -11.67 -5.93 -10.79
C ARG A 2 -10.51 -5.17 -10.21
N ILE A 3 -10.77 -4.41 -9.17
CA ILE A 3 -9.76 -3.58 -8.48
C ILE A 3 -9.74 -3.95 -7.00
N LEU A 4 -8.57 -4.32 -6.50
CA LEU A 4 -8.34 -4.54 -5.08
C LEU A 4 -7.69 -3.28 -4.48
N GLY A 5 -8.43 -2.56 -3.66
CA GLY A 5 -7.90 -1.44 -2.88
C GLY A 5 -7.35 -1.92 -1.54
N ILE A 6 -6.17 -1.46 -1.17
CA ILE A 6 -5.56 -1.79 0.13
C ILE A 6 -5.03 -0.55 0.83
N SER A 7 -5.13 -0.56 2.16
CA SER A 7 -4.43 0.34 3.05
C SER A 7 -3.60 -0.47 4.04
N ALA A 8 -2.38 -0.03 4.32
CA ALA A 8 -1.47 -0.75 5.21
C ALA A 8 -0.33 0.14 5.70
N PHE A 9 0.36 -0.32 6.74
CA PHE A 9 1.61 0.22 7.28
C PHE A 9 1.51 1.56 8.02
N TYR A 10 0.31 2.06 8.24
CA TYR A 10 0.09 3.26 9.01
C TYR A 10 -0.79 2.97 10.23
N HIS A 11 -2.07 2.77 10.01
CA HIS A 11 -3.04 2.28 10.99
C HIS A 11 -4.25 1.70 10.25
N ASP A 12 -5.04 0.88 10.94
CA ASP A 12 -6.32 0.38 10.43
C ASP A 12 -6.23 -0.22 9.03
N SER A 13 -5.30 -1.16 8.84
CA SER A 13 -5.13 -1.84 7.55
C SER A 13 -6.43 -2.48 7.09
N ALA A 14 -6.70 -2.39 5.81
CA ALA A 14 -7.96 -2.85 5.22
C ALA A 14 -7.79 -3.25 3.76
N ALA A 15 -8.74 -4.03 3.26
CA ALA A 15 -8.86 -4.35 1.85
C ALA A 15 -10.32 -4.18 1.40
N ALA A 16 -10.50 -3.78 0.16
CA ALA A 16 -11.80 -3.70 -0.50
C ALA A 16 -11.68 -4.15 -1.95
N LEU A 17 -12.59 -5.00 -2.38
CA LEU A 17 -12.64 -5.47 -3.77
C LEU A 17 -13.83 -4.85 -4.49
N LEU A 18 -13.54 -4.24 -5.63
CA LEU A 18 -14.53 -3.66 -6.52
C LEU A 18 -14.58 -4.46 -7.81
N GLU A 19 -15.79 -4.69 -8.31
CA GLU A 19 -16.04 -5.26 -9.62
C GLU A 19 -16.96 -4.32 -10.41
N ASP A 20 -16.47 -3.80 -11.51
CA ASP A 20 -17.18 -2.85 -12.37
C ASP A 20 -17.78 -1.65 -11.60
N GLY A 21 -17.02 -1.14 -10.64
CA GLY A 21 -17.39 0.02 -9.81
C GLY A 21 -18.29 -0.30 -8.61
N VAL A 22 -18.67 -1.56 -8.42
CA VAL A 22 -19.48 -2.00 -7.27
C VAL A 22 -18.57 -2.66 -6.23
N ILE A 23 -18.71 -2.28 -4.96
CA ILE A 23 -17.99 -2.93 -3.86
C ILE A 23 -18.58 -4.33 -3.65
N VAL A 24 -17.77 -5.35 -3.90
CA VAL A 24 -18.14 -6.76 -3.68
C VAL A 24 -17.90 -7.17 -2.23
N ALA A 25 -16.76 -6.79 -1.67
CA ALA A 25 -16.40 -7.09 -0.29
C ALA A 25 -15.42 -6.05 0.24
N ALA A 26 -15.45 -5.82 1.55
CA ALA A 26 -14.49 -4.96 2.23
C ALA A 26 -14.34 -5.41 3.70
N ALA A 27 -13.11 -5.37 4.22
CA ALA A 27 -12.86 -5.72 5.60
C ALA A 27 -11.59 -5.04 6.14
N GLN A 28 -11.58 -4.78 7.44
CA GLN A 28 -10.39 -4.37 8.17
C GLN A 28 -9.63 -5.59 8.71
N GLU A 29 -8.32 -5.51 8.71
CA GLU A 29 -7.46 -6.59 9.19
C GLU A 29 -7.67 -6.89 10.67
N GLU A 30 -7.95 -5.86 11.49
CA GLU A 30 -8.22 -6.05 12.93
C GLU A 30 -9.41 -6.96 13.24
N ARG A 31 -10.36 -7.12 12.31
CA ARG A 31 -11.48 -8.04 12.45
C ARG A 31 -11.03 -9.50 12.55
N PHE A 32 -9.91 -9.81 11.91
CA PHE A 32 -9.33 -11.16 11.88
C PHE A 32 -8.23 -11.33 12.93
N THR A 33 -7.32 -10.35 13.05
CA THR A 33 -6.18 -10.43 13.96
C THR A 33 -6.51 -10.10 15.41
N ARG A 34 -7.63 -9.39 15.65
CA ARG A 34 -8.04 -8.88 16.96
C ARG A 34 -7.05 -7.87 17.58
N LYS A 35 -6.16 -7.33 16.77
CA LYS A 35 -5.26 -6.25 17.16
C LYS A 35 -5.89 -4.93 16.77
N LYS A 36 -6.20 -4.10 17.77
CA LYS A 36 -6.78 -2.78 17.54
C LYS A 36 -5.84 -1.92 16.68
N HIS A 37 -6.40 -1.29 15.65
CA HIS A 37 -5.65 -0.45 14.70
C HIS A 37 -4.48 -1.17 14.01
N ASP A 38 -4.60 -2.46 13.73
CA ASP A 38 -3.55 -3.28 13.14
C ASP A 38 -3.00 -2.64 11.86
N PRO A 39 -1.70 -2.25 11.80
CA PRO A 39 -1.09 -1.61 10.65
C PRO A 39 -0.44 -2.61 9.69
N SER A 40 -0.50 -3.90 9.95
CA SER A 40 0.18 -4.92 9.15
C SER A 40 -0.43 -5.07 7.75
N PHE A 41 0.28 -5.75 6.87
CA PHE A 41 -0.25 -6.08 5.55
C PHE A 41 -1.58 -6.84 5.69
N PRO A 42 -2.67 -6.40 5.04
CA PRO A 42 -4.02 -6.91 5.30
C PRO A 42 -4.30 -8.25 4.61
N ARG A 43 -3.50 -9.28 4.90
CA ARG A 43 -3.60 -10.59 4.27
C ARG A 43 -4.95 -11.24 4.48
N ASN A 44 -5.45 -11.24 5.72
CA ASN A 44 -6.73 -11.86 6.03
C ASN A 44 -7.89 -11.11 5.37
N ALA A 45 -7.84 -9.79 5.35
CA ALA A 45 -8.84 -8.97 4.68
C ALA A 45 -8.84 -9.20 3.16
N ILE A 46 -7.66 -9.34 2.55
CA ILE A 46 -7.53 -9.67 1.11
C ILE A 46 -8.11 -11.06 0.85
N ASP A 47 -7.74 -12.06 1.63
CA ASP A 47 -8.24 -13.43 1.49
C ASP A 47 -9.76 -13.46 1.60
N TYR A 48 -10.34 -12.76 2.57
CA TYR A 48 -11.78 -12.61 2.70
C TYR A 48 -12.43 -12.01 1.45
N CYS A 49 -11.87 -10.92 0.92
CA CYS A 49 -12.41 -10.27 -0.29
C CYS A 49 -12.38 -11.19 -1.50
N LEU A 50 -11.30 -11.94 -1.70
CA LEU A 50 -11.17 -12.90 -2.80
C LEU A 50 -12.15 -14.06 -2.65
N GLU A 51 -12.30 -14.61 -1.45
CA GLU A 51 -13.25 -15.69 -1.15
C GLU A 51 -14.69 -15.27 -1.39
N GLU A 52 -15.09 -14.09 -0.92
CA GLU A 52 -16.45 -13.56 -1.14
C GLU A 52 -16.79 -13.37 -2.62
N ALA A 53 -15.80 -12.96 -3.42
CA ALA A 53 -15.99 -12.82 -4.86
C ALA A 53 -15.84 -14.14 -5.64
N GLY A 54 -15.33 -15.20 -4.99
CA GLY A 54 -15.08 -16.48 -5.64
C GLY A 54 -13.99 -16.42 -6.71
N ILE A 55 -12.98 -15.56 -6.51
CA ILE A 55 -11.88 -15.35 -7.45
C ILE A 55 -10.51 -15.54 -6.76
N SER A 56 -9.47 -15.62 -7.57
CA SER A 56 -8.07 -15.60 -7.12
C SER A 56 -7.40 -14.27 -7.47
N MET A 57 -6.20 -14.05 -6.96
CA MET A 57 -5.42 -12.83 -7.26
C MET A 57 -5.12 -12.66 -8.74
N VAL A 58 -5.01 -13.74 -9.48
CA VAL A 58 -4.81 -13.73 -10.95
C VAL A 58 -5.94 -13.00 -11.67
N ASP A 59 -7.16 -13.09 -11.14
CA ASP A 59 -8.36 -12.47 -11.71
C ASP A 59 -8.50 -10.98 -11.40
N VAL A 60 -7.64 -10.45 -10.53
CA VAL A 60 -7.61 -9.02 -10.18
C VAL A 60 -6.84 -8.27 -11.26
N ASP A 61 -7.46 -7.24 -11.83
CA ASP A 61 -6.86 -6.43 -12.89
C ASP A 61 -5.87 -5.41 -12.33
N PHE A 62 -6.24 -4.74 -11.23
CA PHE A 62 -5.40 -3.73 -10.58
C PHE A 62 -5.46 -3.85 -9.07
N VAL A 63 -4.32 -3.55 -8.44
CA VAL A 63 -4.21 -3.34 -6.99
C VAL A 63 -3.91 -1.86 -6.75
N ALA A 64 -4.77 -1.17 -6.01
CA ALA A 64 -4.59 0.23 -5.67
C ALA A 64 -4.15 0.37 -4.21
N PHE A 65 -3.00 0.98 -4.00
CA PHE A 65 -2.47 1.31 -2.67
C PHE A 65 -2.63 2.81 -2.41
N TYR A 66 -3.07 3.16 -1.21
CA TYR A 66 -3.53 4.52 -0.86
C TYR A 66 -2.43 5.57 -0.72
N ASP A 67 -1.15 5.24 -0.87
CA ASP A 67 -0.04 6.17 -0.69
C ASP A 67 0.87 6.21 -1.93
N LYS A 68 1.41 7.39 -2.21
CA LYS A 68 2.46 7.58 -3.22
C LYS A 68 3.81 7.76 -2.52
N PRO A 69 4.65 6.73 -2.44
CA PRO A 69 5.90 6.81 -1.69
C PRO A 69 6.83 7.96 -2.11
N PHE A 70 6.87 8.27 -3.41
CA PHE A 70 7.74 9.30 -3.96
C PHE A 70 7.22 10.73 -3.78
N LEU A 71 5.91 10.92 -3.66
CA LEU A 71 5.34 12.26 -3.45
C LEU A 71 5.77 12.85 -2.10
N LYS A 72 5.85 12.04 -1.06
CA LYS A 72 6.35 12.46 0.25
C LYS A 72 7.83 12.87 0.20
N PHE A 73 8.62 12.19 -0.63
CA PHE A 73 10.02 12.55 -0.84
C PHE A 73 10.15 13.92 -1.52
N GLU A 74 9.38 14.17 -2.56
CA GLU A 74 9.37 15.47 -3.26
C GLU A 74 9.01 16.60 -2.29
N ARG A 75 7.97 16.43 -1.48
CA ARG A 75 7.56 17.41 -0.47
C ARG A 75 8.64 17.66 0.59
N LEU A 76 9.33 16.61 1.02
CA LEU A 76 10.44 16.74 1.97
C LEU A 76 11.60 17.51 1.34
N LEU A 77 11.92 17.22 0.08
CA LEU A 77 12.96 17.91 -0.68
C LEU A 77 12.62 19.38 -0.90
N GLU A 78 11.39 19.71 -1.28
CA GLU A 78 10.90 21.08 -1.42
C GLU A 78 11.00 21.85 -0.10
N THR A 79 10.59 21.23 1.01
CA THR A 79 10.69 21.82 2.35
C THR A 79 12.16 22.12 2.70
N TYR A 80 13.05 21.17 2.42
CA TYR A 80 14.49 21.40 2.65
C TYR A 80 15.03 22.56 1.84
N LEU A 81 14.72 22.62 0.54
CA LEU A 81 15.18 23.70 -0.34
C LEU A 81 14.65 25.07 0.11
N ALA A 82 13.43 25.12 0.65
CA ALA A 82 12.83 26.36 1.18
C ALA A 82 13.56 26.87 2.43
N TYR A 83 14.14 25.99 3.24
CA TYR A 83 14.80 26.35 4.51
C TYR A 83 16.32 26.18 4.51
N ALA A 84 16.91 25.81 3.38
CA ALA A 84 18.37 25.68 3.28
C ALA A 84 19.10 26.99 3.62
N PRO A 85 20.26 26.97 4.29
CA PRO A 85 21.02 25.77 4.75
C PRO A 85 20.58 25.22 6.12
N ARG A 86 19.55 25.78 6.75
CA ARG A 86 19.06 25.31 8.04
C ARG A 86 18.47 23.91 7.91
N GLY A 87 18.73 23.05 8.89
CA GLY A 87 18.20 21.69 8.91
C GLY A 87 18.96 20.68 8.03
N PHE A 88 20.10 21.04 7.44
CA PHE A 88 20.91 20.14 6.62
C PHE A 88 21.29 18.85 7.33
N ARG A 89 21.64 18.91 8.60
CA ARG A 89 21.98 17.72 9.39
C ARG A 89 20.79 16.79 9.58
N SER A 90 19.64 17.36 9.90
CA SER A 90 18.37 16.60 10.02
C SER A 90 17.97 15.96 8.71
N PHE A 91 18.09 16.68 7.61
CA PHE A 91 17.80 16.18 6.27
C PHE A 91 18.77 15.04 5.88
N LYS A 92 20.06 15.21 6.07
CA LYS A 92 21.07 14.20 5.77
C LYS A 92 20.86 12.91 6.58
N THR A 93 20.38 13.03 7.81
CA THR A 93 20.11 11.88 8.70
C THR A 93 18.76 11.23 8.36
N ALA A 94 17.72 12.02 8.09
CA ALA A 94 16.37 11.53 7.86
C ALA A 94 16.17 10.89 6.48
N ILE A 95 16.79 11.40 5.42
CA ILE A 95 16.61 10.91 4.05
C ILE A 95 16.97 9.44 3.89
N PRO A 96 18.14 8.93 4.32
CA PRO A 96 18.48 7.52 4.13
C PRO A 96 17.47 6.57 4.78
N VAL A 97 17.01 6.89 5.99
CA VAL A 97 16.00 6.09 6.70
C VAL A 97 14.68 6.13 5.96
N TRP A 98 14.22 7.31 5.57
CA TRP A 98 12.97 7.51 4.89
C TRP A 98 12.95 6.85 3.50
N MET A 99 14.03 6.99 2.72
CA MET A 99 14.16 6.32 1.42
C MET A 99 14.14 4.81 1.56
N LYS A 100 14.84 4.26 2.56
CA LYS A 100 14.80 2.82 2.85
C LYS A 100 13.38 2.35 3.14
N GLU A 101 12.65 3.03 4.02
CA GLU A 101 11.28 2.65 4.37
C GLU A 101 10.36 2.63 3.14
N LYS A 102 10.46 3.64 2.27
CA LYS A 102 9.58 3.74 1.09
C LYS A 102 9.96 2.77 -0.03
N LEU A 103 11.23 2.54 -0.25
CA LEU A 103 11.70 1.51 -1.18
C LEU A 103 11.34 0.10 -0.67
N PHE A 104 11.49 -0.14 0.64
CA PHE A 104 11.06 -1.38 1.28
C PHE A 104 9.56 -1.61 1.16
N GLN A 105 8.75 -0.57 1.32
CA GLN A 105 7.30 -0.67 1.22
C GLN A 105 6.86 -1.19 -0.16
N LYS A 106 7.40 -0.62 -1.23
CA LYS A 106 7.11 -1.05 -2.61
C LYS A 106 7.57 -2.49 -2.86
N ASP A 107 8.79 -2.82 -2.44
CA ASP A 107 9.36 -4.17 -2.57
C ASP A 107 8.61 -5.18 -1.71
N PHE A 108 8.22 -4.79 -0.51
CA PHE A 108 7.41 -5.60 0.38
C PHE A 108 6.04 -5.93 -0.23
N LEU A 109 5.35 -4.93 -0.79
CA LEU A 109 4.07 -5.14 -1.49
C LEU A 109 4.24 -6.10 -2.66
N ARG A 110 5.27 -5.91 -3.48
CA ARG A 110 5.58 -6.81 -4.60
C ARG A 110 5.73 -8.25 -4.11
N LYS A 111 6.53 -8.48 -3.07
CA LYS A 111 6.77 -9.82 -2.52
C LYS A 111 5.49 -10.44 -1.96
N GLU A 112 4.68 -9.67 -1.26
CA GLU A 112 3.42 -10.15 -0.70
C GLU A 112 2.43 -10.57 -1.79
N PHE A 113 2.30 -9.79 -2.88
CA PHE A 113 1.45 -10.15 -4.00
C PHE A 113 2.01 -11.31 -4.82
N GLN A 114 3.32 -11.47 -4.92
CA GLN A 114 3.94 -12.64 -5.55
C GLN A 114 3.68 -13.96 -4.79
N LYS A 115 3.35 -13.90 -3.50
CA LYS A 115 2.89 -15.08 -2.74
C LYS A 115 1.50 -15.54 -3.17
N TYR A 116 0.65 -14.64 -3.67
CA TYR A 116 -0.65 -14.97 -4.23
C TYR A 116 -0.56 -15.46 -5.67
N ASP A 117 0.30 -14.81 -6.46
CA ASP A 117 0.53 -15.08 -7.88
C ASP A 117 2.02 -14.84 -8.16
N ALA A 118 2.77 -15.93 -8.44
CA ALA A 118 4.21 -15.84 -8.68
C ALA A 118 4.56 -14.95 -9.89
N ASP A 119 3.66 -14.86 -10.86
CA ASP A 119 3.80 -14.04 -12.06
C ASP A 119 3.09 -12.67 -11.95
N PHE A 120 2.83 -12.19 -10.73
CA PHE A 120 2.17 -10.93 -10.50
C PHE A 120 2.93 -9.77 -11.18
N ASP A 121 2.28 -9.14 -12.15
CA ASP A 121 2.83 -8.02 -12.89
C ASP A 121 2.66 -6.71 -12.11
N TRP A 122 3.51 -6.53 -11.10
CA TRP A 122 3.47 -5.38 -10.21
C TRP A 122 3.69 -4.04 -10.92
N GLN A 123 4.40 -4.03 -12.04
CA GLN A 123 4.67 -2.81 -12.80
C GLN A 123 3.41 -2.22 -13.44
N ASN A 124 2.54 -3.08 -13.94
CA ASN A 124 1.32 -2.69 -14.62
C ASN A 124 0.07 -2.76 -13.74
N LYS A 125 0.05 -3.66 -12.77
CA LYS A 125 -1.13 -3.89 -11.91
C LYS A 125 -1.11 -3.13 -10.59
N LEU A 126 0.06 -2.78 -10.03
CA LEU A 126 0.15 -2.08 -8.76
C LEU A 126 0.13 -0.56 -8.97
N LEU A 127 -0.93 0.07 -8.50
CA LEU A 127 -1.15 1.50 -8.62
C LEU A 127 -1.07 2.18 -7.25
N PHE A 128 -0.61 3.41 -7.24
CA PHE A 128 -0.53 4.23 -6.03
C PHE A 128 -1.42 5.45 -6.16
N THR A 129 -2.25 5.70 -5.15
CA THR A 129 -3.12 6.88 -5.09
C THR A 129 -2.57 7.91 -4.11
N GLU A 130 -2.98 9.17 -4.25
CA GLU A 130 -2.61 10.19 -3.28
C GLU A 130 -3.33 9.96 -1.96
N HIS A 131 -2.56 10.09 -0.87
CA HIS A 131 -3.10 10.08 0.49
C HIS A 131 -3.30 11.52 0.96
N HIS A 132 -4.49 11.83 1.44
CA HIS A 132 -4.85 13.14 1.98
C HIS A 132 -4.44 13.32 3.44
#